data_1332e0798589072178129f885c2d062d
#
_entry.id   1332e0798589072178129f885c2d062d
#
_cell.length_a   1.000
_cell.length_b   1.000
_cell.length_c   1.000
_cell.angle_alpha   90.00
_cell.angle_beta   90.00
_cell.angle_gamma   90.00
#
_symmetry.space_group_name_H-M   'P 1'
#
loop_
_entity.id
_entity.type
_entity.pdbx_description
1 polymer ?
#
loop_
_entity_poly.entity_id
_entity_poly.type
_entity_poly.pdbx_seq_one_letter_code
_entity_poly.pdbx_strand_id
1 'polypeptide(L)'
;MQKIYTFLISIFIAFTSFSQTSHMVLVGGSSDVFTPATLTINAGDTVNFHNIGGYHNVNGNLTTYPSNPVPFDGPNAGVPWYSNWWYTVVFNTAGTYDYQCDPHVNMGMVGQIIVQNRADCNGIVNGTSILDDCGVCQQAYIYNVISHVATFINDTNGIVLGPTEILVLPGDPGDPYWNSSCSLTDCNGIVNGTALTDSCGVCHQAYIYNFITHTVTFVDDANSLIAGVDYD
;
A
#
# COMPACT_ATOMS: atom_id res chain seq x y z
N MET A 1 -40.57 -6.64 -25.75
CA MET A 1 -40.11 -6.80 -24.37
C MET A 1 -38.60 -6.80 -24.40
N GLN A 2 -37.99 -5.65 -24.08
CA GLN A 2 -36.55 -5.44 -24.13
C GLN A 2 -35.99 -5.83 -22.75
N LYS A 3 -35.14 -6.85 -22.70
CA LYS A 3 -34.49 -7.29 -21.47
C LYS A 3 -33.29 -6.37 -21.20
N ILE A 4 -33.42 -5.55 -20.18
CA ILE A 4 -32.30 -4.73 -19.65
C ILE A 4 -31.42 -5.67 -18.81
N TYR A 5 -30.20 -5.97 -19.29
CA TYR A 5 -29.19 -6.64 -18.50
C TYR A 5 -28.44 -5.58 -17.69
N THR A 6 -28.70 -5.55 -16.38
CA THR A 6 -27.93 -4.72 -15.45
C THR A 6 -26.57 -5.38 -15.26
N PHE A 7 -25.52 -4.80 -15.84
CA PHE A 7 -24.15 -5.22 -15.66
C PHE A 7 -23.68 -4.62 -14.31
N LEU A 8 -23.60 -5.47 -13.29
CA LEU A 8 -22.95 -5.11 -12.02
C LEU A 8 -21.44 -5.05 -12.25
N ILE A 9 -20.92 -3.84 -12.46
CA ILE A 9 -19.48 -3.59 -12.44
C ILE A 9 -19.05 -3.72 -10.97
N SER A 10 -18.45 -4.84 -10.62
CA SER A 10 -17.71 -4.97 -9.36
C SER A 10 -16.47 -4.09 -9.46
N ILE A 11 -16.51 -2.92 -8.84
CA ILE A 11 -15.33 -2.08 -8.67
C ILE A 11 -14.41 -2.83 -7.70
N PHE A 12 -13.41 -3.51 -8.22
CA PHE A 12 -12.27 -3.98 -7.44
C PHE A 12 -11.43 -2.75 -7.11
N ILE A 13 -11.58 -2.22 -5.90
CA ILE A 13 -10.66 -1.22 -5.35
C ILE A 13 -9.36 -1.98 -5.06
N ALA A 14 -8.40 -1.88 -5.97
CA ALA A 14 -7.04 -2.30 -5.70
C ALA A 14 -6.47 -1.32 -4.68
N PHE A 15 -6.42 -1.72 -3.41
CA PHE A 15 -5.65 -1.00 -2.41
C PHE A 15 -4.17 -1.17 -2.78
N THR A 16 -3.52 -0.10 -3.23
CA THR A 16 -2.06 -0.05 -3.32
C THR A 16 -1.53 -0.19 -1.91
N SER A 17 -1.13 -1.40 -1.56
CA SER A 17 -0.49 -1.69 -0.28
C SER A 17 0.90 -1.08 -0.31
N PHE A 18 1.08 0.12 0.22
CA PHE A 18 2.38 0.48 0.75
C PHE A 18 2.77 -0.63 1.73
N SER A 19 3.94 -1.24 1.54
CA SER A 19 4.38 -2.32 2.41
C SER A 19 4.48 -1.81 3.84
N GLN A 20 3.39 -2.01 4.59
CA GLN A 20 3.31 -1.74 6.01
C GLN A 20 4.23 -2.74 6.72
N THR A 21 5.25 -2.23 7.41
CA THR A 21 6.17 -3.07 8.16
C THR A 21 5.62 -3.31 9.56
N SER A 22 5.73 -4.55 10.02
CA SER A 22 5.34 -4.94 11.36
C SER A 22 6.58 -5.09 12.24
N HIS A 23 6.60 -4.38 13.35
CA HIS A 23 7.67 -4.36 14.33
C HIS A 23 7.21 -4.99 15.64
N MET A 24 8.13 -5.49 16.43
CA MET A 24 7.83 -6.10 17.74
C MET A 24 8.58 -5.39 18.86
N VAL A 25 7.87 -5.15 19.96
CA VAL A 25 8.43 -4.73 21.24
C VAL A 25 8.04 -5.76 22.28
N LEU A 26 9.03 -6.43 22.86
CA LEU A 26 8.81 -7.34 23.98
C LEU A 26 8.64 -6.52 25.27
N VAL A 27 7.69 -6.94 26.10
CA VAL A 27 7.33 -6.28 27.35
C VAL A 27 7.62 -7.21 28.51
N GLY A 28 8.48 -6.80 29.44
CA GLY A 28 8.84 -7.62 30.61
C GLY A 28 9.74 -8.81 30.29
N GLY A 29 9.53 -9.91 30.95
CA GLY A 29 10.36 -11.13 30.88
C GLY A 29 11.22 -11.32 32.12
N SER A 30 12.55 -11.47 31.92
CA SER A 30 13.51 -11.63 33.06
C SER A 30 13.80 -10.27 33.75
N SER A 31 13.37 -9.17 33.18
CA SER A 31 13.55 -7.80 33.72
C SER A 31 12.38 -6.93 33.28
N ASP A 32 12.06 -5.91 34.09
CA ASP A 32 10.97 -4.96 33.83
C ASP A 32 11.44 -3.89 32.83
N VAL A 33 11.48 -4.26 31.54
CA VAL A 33 11.94 -3.39 30.44
C VAL A 33 11.10 -3.60 29.19
N PHE A 34 11.12 -2.62 28.27
CA PHE A 34 10.71 -2.78 26.89
C PHE A 34 11.93 -3.12 26.03
N THR A 35 11.79 -4.08 25.11
CA THR A 35 12.89 -4.50 24.23
C THR A 35 12.44 -4.56 22.77
N PRO A 36 12.94 -3.67 21.88
CA PRO A 36 13.86 -2.59 22.19
C PRO A 36 13.19 -1.45 22.98
N ALA A 37 13.95 -0.70 23.79
CA ALA A 37 13.44 0.45 24.51
C ALA A 37 13.19 1.64 23.61
N THR A 38 13.95 1.76 22.50
CA THR A 38 13.75 2.75 21.45
C THR A 38 13.61 2.04 20.12
N LEU A 39 12.56 2.37 19.36
CA LEU A 39 12.28 1.81 18.05
C LEU A 39 12.02 2.95 17.06
N THR A 40 12.71 2.93 15.91
CA THR A 40 12.47 3.85 14.80
C THR A 40 11.69 3.13 13.71
N ILE A 41 10.59 3.72 13.27
CA ILE A 41 9.65 3.19 12.27
C ILE A 41 9.23 4.28 11.30
N ASN A 42 8.52 3.91 10.22
CA ASN A 42 7.90 4.86 9.32
C ASN A 42 6.42 5.05 9.63
N ALA A 43 5.88 6.19 9.28
CA ALA A 43 4.43 6.42 9.35
C ALA A 43 3.68 5.36 8.54
N GLY A 44 2.62 4.80 9.14
CA GLY A 44 1.86 3.66 8.62
C GLY A 44 2.34 2.30 9.11
N ASP A 45 3.50 2.19 9.72
CA ASP A 45 3.99 0.92 10.28
C ASP A 45 3.20 0.50 11.53
N THR A 46 3.18 -0.80 11.77
CA THR A 46 2.51 -1.43 12.91
C THR A 46 3.54 -1.82 13.97
N VAL A 47 3.23 -1.54 15.23
CA VAL A 47 4.00 -2.03 16.39
C VAL A 47 3.14 -3.01 17.18
N ASN A 48 3.69 -4.19 17.41
CA ASN A 48 3.11 -5.23 18.25
C ASN A 48 3.87 -5.29 19.58
N PHE A 49 3.22 -4.95 20.65
CA PHE A 49 3.71 -5.14 22.02
C PHE A 49 3.30 -6.53 22.49
N HIS A 50 4.27 -7.32 22.92
CA HIS A 50 4.03 -8.67 23.43
C HIS A 50 4.58 -8.81 24.85
N ASN A 51 3.70 -8.96 25.84
CA ASN A 51 4.10 -9.23 27.21
C ASN A 51 4.54 -10.69 27.37
N ILE A 52 5.82 -10.89 27.56
CA ILE A 52 6.45 -12.21 27.72
C ILE A 52 6.62 -12.63 29.19
N GLY A 53 6.22 -11.79 30.14
CA GLY A 53 6.25 -12.11 31.57
C GLY A 53 6.09 -10.88 32.44
N GLY A 54 5.36 -11.00 33.55
CA GLY A 54 5.16 -9.94 34.52
C GLY A 54 3.81 -9.22 34.39
N TYR A 55 3.60 -8.24 35.28
CA TYR A 55 2.39 -7.42 35.38
C TYR A 55 2.66 -6.05 34.74
N HIS A 56 2.32 -5.89 33.50
CA HIS A 56 2.70 -4.73 32.67
C HIS A 56 1.55 -4.15 31.89
N ASN A 57 1.71 -2.89 31.48
CA ASN A 57 0.93 -2.20 30.46
C ASN A 57 1.85 -1.40 29.52
N VAL A 58 1.24 -0.76 28.52
CA VAL A 58 1.86 0.26 27.67
C VAL A 58 1.01 1.51 27.82
N ASN A 59 1.56 2.56 28.40
CA ASN A 59 0.88 3.84 28.61
C ASN A 59 1.63 4.94 27.87
N GLY A 60 1.13 5.35 26.70
CA GLY A 60 1.56 6.50 25.92
C GLY A 60 0.43 7.50 25.74
N ASN A 61 -0.51 7.60 26.70
CA ASN A 61 -1.64 8.51 26.62
C ASN A 61 -1.21 9.99 26.84
N LEU A 62 -2.01 10.93 26.35
CA LEU A 62 -1.71 12.37 26.43
C LEU A 62 -1.79 12.97 27.83
N THR A 63 -2.41 12.27 28.78
CA THR A 63 -2.39 12.71 30.19
C THR A 63 -1.02 12.50 30.81
N THR A 64 -0.34 11.41 30.43
CA THR A 64 1.00 11.08 30.90
C THR A 64 2.07 11.73 30.02
N TYR A 65 1.89 11.71 28.71
CA TYR A 65 2.81 12.23 27.70
C TYR A 65 2.11 13.24 26.77
N PRO A 66 1.91 14.50 27.19
CA PRO A 66 1.20 15.51 26.40
C PRO A 66 1.86 15.87 25.08
N SER A 67 3.14 15.55 24.92
CA SER A 67 3.92 15.81 23.70
C SER A 67 3.77 14.73 22.64
N ASN A 68 3.13 13.60 22.96
CA ASN A 68 2.87 12.56 21.95
C ASN A 68 1.93 13.09 20.86
N PRO A 69 2.21 12.83 19.57
CA PRO A 69 1.34 13.28 18.48
C PRO A 69 -0.09 12.73 18.56
N VAL A 70 -0.24 11.47 18.98
CA VAL A 70 -1.52 10.78 19.15
C VAL A 70 -1.41 9.85 20.36
N PRO A 71 -2.47 9.73 21.19
CA PRO A 71 -2.44 8.81 22.33
C PRO A 71 -2.49 7.35 21.90
N PHE A 72 -1.84 6.49 22.70
CA PHE A 72 -1.97 5.04 22.60
C PHE A 72 -1.80 4.42 23.99
N ASP A 73 -2.57 3.40 24.28
CA ASP A 73 -2.47 2.65 25.55
C ASP A 73 -3.02 1.23 25.38
N GLY A 74 -2.44 0.28 26.09
CA GLY A 74 -2.83 -1.12 26.03
C GLY A 74 -2.15 -1.98 27.10
N PRO A 75 -2.66 -3.19 27.30
CA PRO A 75 -3.96 -3.69 26.87
C PRO A 75 -5.11 -3.07 27.71
N ASN A 76 -6.37 -3.39 27.38
CA ASN A 76 -7.54 -2.98 28.19
C ASN A 76 -7.57 -1.48 28.54
N ALA A 77 -7.36 -0.59 27.55
CA ALA A 77 -7.26 0.85 27.78
C ALA A 77 -6.20 1.22 28.84
N GLY A 78 -5.02 0.61 28.75
CA GLY A 78 -3.87 0.91 29.58
C GLY A 78 -3.91 0.28 30.99
N VAL A 79 -4.91 -0.54 31.31
CA VAL A 79 -4.92 -1.25 32.62
C VAL A 79 -3.86 -2.35 32.63
N PRO A 80 -2.93 -2.36 33.61
CA PRO A 80 -1.90 -3.37 33.67
C PRO A 80 -2.48 -4.80 33.79
N TRP A 81 -1.85 -5.77 33.11
CA TRP A 81 -2.31 -7.15 33.09
C TRP A 81 -1.13 -8.13 33.19
N TYR A 82 -1.40 -9.31 33.68
CA TYR A 82 -0.39 -10.38 33.76
C TYR A 82 -0.03 -10.91 32.39
N SER A 83 1.09 -11.63 32.29
CA SER A 83 1.78 -12.09 31.09
C SER A 83 0.93 -12.69 29.96
N ASN A 84 1.51 -12.73 28.78
CA ASN A 84 0.98 -13.35 27.57
C ASN A 84 -0.19 -12.58 26.91
N TRP A 85 -0.10 -11.25 26.86
CA TRP A 85 -0.99 -10.42 26.07
C TRP A 85 -0.27 -9.80 24.88
N TRP A 86 -1.08 -9.43 23.90
CA TRP A 86 -0.67 -8.68 22.73
C TRP A 86 -1.42 -7.37 22.66
N TYR A 87 -0.73 -6.31 22.27
CA TYR A 87 -1.32 -5.03 21.97
C TYR A 87 -0.72 -4.52 20.66
N THR A 88 -1.57 -4.23 19.68
CA THR A 88 -1.17 -3.81 18.34
C THR A 88 -1.65 -2.39 18.08
N VAL A 89 -0.75 -1.54 17.57
CA VAL A 89 -1.06 -0.16 17.21
C VAL A 89 -0.36 0.21 15.91
N VAL A 90 -1.07 1.00 15.06
CA VAL A 90 -0.54 1.58 13.82
C VAL A 90 -0.20 3.04 14.07
N PHE A 91 1.03 3.45 13.77
CA PHE A 91 1.50 4.82 13.96
C PHE A 91 1.44 5.59 12.63
N ASN A 92 0.35 6.30 12.37
CA ASN A 92 0.15 7.04 11.13
C ASN A 92 0.74 8.45 11.13
N THR A 93 1.02 9.02 12.30
CA THR A 93 1.50 10.40 12.44
C THR A 93 2.96 10.39 12.84
N ALA A 94 3.80 11.08 12.08
CA ALA A 94 5.21 11.20 12.40
C ALA A 94 5.43 12.03 13.70
N GLY A 95 6.49 11.68 14.41
CA GLY A 95 6.87 12.30 15.67
C GLY A 95 7.46 11.32 16.65
N THR A 96 7.77 11.81 17.82
CA THR A 96 8.31 11.01 18.94
C THR A 96 7.18 10.68 19.90
N TYR A 97 7.04 9.42 20.23
CA TYR A 97 6.06 8.87 21.14
C TYR A 97 6.76 8.26 22.33
N ASP A 98 6.61 8.87 23.48
CA ASP A 98 7.12 8.33 24.73
C ASP A 98 6.02 7.47 25.39
N TYR A 99 6.44 6.41 26.08
CA TYR A 99 5.53 5.53 26.82
C TYR A 99 6.21 4.89 28.01
N GLN A 100 5.41 4.38 28.93
CA GLN A 100 5.86 3.73 30.15
C GLN A 100 5.01 2.52 30.50
N CYS A 101 5.54 1.70 31.40
CA CYS A 101 4.75 0.74 32.17
C CYS A 101 4.41 1.38 33.51
N ASP A 102 3.13 1.63 33.80
CA ASP A 102 2.71 2.35 35.02
C ASP A 102 3.19 1.71 36.32
N PRO A 103 3.09 0.36 36.50
CA PRO A 103 3.63 -0.29 37.71
C PRO A 103 5.14 -0.13 37.90
N HIS A 104 5.91 0.01 36.80
CA HIS A 104 7.37 -0.12 36.83
C HIS A 104 8.11 1.14 36.33
N VAL A 105 7.39 2.28 36.13
CA VAL A 105 8.02 3.53 35.68
C VAL A 105 9.10 4.01 36.65
N ASN A 106 8.89 3.86 37.95
CA ASN A 106 9.87 4.23 38.97
C ASN A 106 11.14 3.35 38.96
N MET A 107 11.08 2.21 38.28
CA MET A 107 12.21 1.30 38.06
C MET A 107 12.83 1.52 36.68
N GLY A 108 12.38 2.52 35.92
CA GLY A 108 12.91 2.88 34.61
C GLY A 108 12.31 2.13 33.44
N MET A 109 11.15 1.46 33.60
CA MET A 109 10.45 0.80 32.50
C MET A 109 9.74 1.83 31.61
N VAL A 110 10.51 2.45 30.71
CA VAL A 110 10.07 3.44 29.73
C VAL A 110 10.53 3.04 28.34
N GLY A 111 9.85 3.56 27.34
CA GLY A 111 10.18 3.30 25.94
C GLY A 111 9.85 4.50 25.05
N GLN A 112 10.36 4.45 23.81
CA GLN A 112 10.16 5.49 22.83
C GLN A 112 9.98 4.89 21.42
N ILE A 113 8.95 5.34 20.70
CA ILE A 113 8.78 5.07 19.27
C ILE A 113 9.05 6.38 18.51
N ILE A 114 10.01 6.35 17.58
CA ILE A 114 10.32 7.46 16.68
C ILE A 114 9.71 7.15 15.33
N VAL A 115 8.63 7.84 15.00
CA VAL A 115 7.92 7.67 13.74
C VAL A 115 8.43 8.71 12.75
N GLN A 116 9.07 8.22 11.70
CA GLN A 116 9.58 9.07 10.62
C GLN A 116 8.52 9.24 9.53
N ASN A 117 8.53 10.38 8.88
CA ASN A 117 7.76 10.53 7.65
C ASN A 117 8.30 9.58 6.59
N ARG A 118 7.39 8.91 5.89
CA ARG A 118 7.76 8.06 4.77
C ARG A 118 7.99 8.93 3.54
N ALA A 119 9.16 8.81 2.93
CA ALA A 119 9.38 9.36 1.60
C ALA A 119 8.92 8.34 0.53
N ASP A 120 8.30 8.83 -0.54
CA ASP A 120 7.97 8.04 -1.71
C ASP A 120 9.25 7.74 -2.55
N CYS A 121 9.11 7.03 -3.67
CA CYS A 121 10.25 6.68 -4.51
C CYS A 121 10.92 7.89 -5.19
N ASN A 122 10.27 9.06 -5.23
CA ASN A 122 10.87 10.33 -5.66
C ASN A 122 11.54 11.09 -4.52
N GLY A 123 11.52 10.54 -3.29
CA GLY A 123 12.06 11.20 -2.09
C GLY A 123 11.14 12.26 -1.52
N ILE A 124 9.90 12.36 -1.98
CA ILE A 124 8.91 13.31 -1.45
C ILE A 124 8.29 12.74 -0.18
N VAL A 125 8.42 13.49 0.91
CA VAL A 125 7.84 13.13 2.21
C VAL A 125 6.32 13.13 2.10
N ASN A 126 5.69 11.99 2.46
CA ASN A 126 4.26 11.72 2.30
C ASN A 126 3.77 11.81 0.84
N GLY A 127 4.67 11.70 -0.12
CA GLY A 127 4.33 11.62 -1.53
C GLY A 127 3.61 10.31 -1.89
N THR A 128 2.99 10.29 -3.05
CA THR A 128 2.14 9.19 -3.52
C THR A 128 2.77 8.35 -4.62
N SER A 129 4.02 8.66 -4.98
CA SER A 129 4.74 7.94 -6.02
C SER A 129 5.15 6.55 -5.54
N ILE A 130 4.98 5.54 -6.40
CA ILE A 130 5.39 4.16 -6.12
C ILE A 130 6.20 3.60 -7.29
N LEU A 131 7.04 2.61 -6.99
CA LEU A 131 7.77 1.88 -8.04
C LEU A 131 6.77 0.99 -8.80
N ASP A 132 6.81 1.06 -10.13
CA ASP A 132 6.13 0.09 -10.97
C ASP A 132 6.88 -1.27 -10.98
N ASP A 133 6.37 -2.25 -11.71
CA ASP A 133 6.94 -3.61 -11.76
C ASP A 133 8.35 -3.64 -12.38
N CYS A 134 8.76 -2.55 -13.03
CA CYS A 134 10.08 -2.38 -13.63
C CYS A 134 11.05 -1.62 -12.75
N GLY A 135 10.61 -1.18 -11.57
CA GLY A 135 11.40 -0.35 -10.67
C GLY A 135 11.48 1.12 -11.08
N VAL A 136 10.60 1.58 -11.98
CA VAL A 136 10.48 3.00 -12.33
C VAL A 136 9.50 3.68 -11.38
N CYS A 137 9.89 4.83 -10.84
CA CYS A 137 9.05 5.58 -9.92
C CYS A 137 7.95 6.31 -10.70
N GLN A 138 6.70 5.89 -10.51
CA GLN A 138 5.52 6.46 -11.14
C GLN A 138 4.82 7.43 -10.18
N GLN A 139 4.36 8.53 -10.73
CA GLN A 139 3.80 9.65 -9.99
C GLN A 139 2.29 9.77 -10.26
N ALA A 140 1.52 10.16 -9.24
CA ALA A 140 0.12 10.51 -9.44
C ALA A 140 -0.02 11.73 -10.37
N TYR A 141 -1.13 11.82 -11.08
CA TYR A 141 -1.41 12.97 -11.95
C TYR A 141 -2.90 13.29 -12.01
N ILE A 142 -3.19 14.56 -12.35
CA ILE A 142 -4.53 15.01 -12.71
C ILE A 142 -4.65 14.92 -14.22
N TYR A 143 -5.65 14.18 -14.69
CA TYR A 143 -5.94 14.05 -16.11
C TYR A 143 -7.20 14.83 -16.49
N ASN A 144 -7.06 15.73 -17.46
CA ASN A 144 -8.20 16.46 -18.01
C ASN A 144 -8.78 15.68 -19.19
N VAL A 145 -10.03 15.20 -19.06
CA VAL A 145 -10.69 14.31 -20.05
C VAL A 145 -11.10 15.02 -21.35
N ILE A 146 -11.06 16.37 -21.39
CA ILE A 146 -11.37 17.13 -22.60
C ILE A 146 -10.10 17.52 -23.37
N SER A 147 -9.10 18.06 -22.68
CA SER A 147 -7.85 18.48 -23.29
C SER A 147 -6.84 17.35 -23.47
N HIS A 148 -7.09 16.19 -22.84
CA HIS A 148 -6.18 15.03 -22.80
C HIS A 148 -4.78 15.34 -22.23
N VAL A 149 -4.71 16.33 -21.31
CA VAL A 149 -3.46 16.73 -20.66
C VAL A 149 -3.37 16.06 -19.29
N ALA A 150 -2.21 15.43 -19.02
CA ALA A 150 -1.83 14.93 -17.71
C ALA A 150 -0.91 15.93 -16.99
N THR A 151 -1.25 16.28 -15.75
CA THR A 151 -0.44 17.15 -14.88
C THR A 151 0.02 16.34 -13.68
N PHE A 152 1.31 15.98 -13.63
CA PHE A 152 1.89 15.19 -12.55
C PHE A 152 1.94 15.98 -11.24
N ILE A 153 1.69 15.30 -10.13
CA ILE A 153 1.59 15.89 -8.79
C ILE A 153 2.38 15.06 -7.78
N ASN A 154 2.97 15.74 -6.80
CA ASN A 154 3.79 15.09 -5.78
C ASN A 154 2.97 14.62 -4.56
N ASP A 155 1.82 15.28 -4.31
CA ASP A 155 0.96 15.04 -3.15
C ASP A 155 -0.50 15.14 -3.58
N THR A 156 -1.31 14.25 -3.07
CA THR A 156 -2.77 14.20 -3.35
C THR A 156 -3.60 14.90 -2.27
N ASN A 157 -2.97 15.36 -1.19
CA ASN A 157 -3.68 16.04 -0.10
C ASN A 157 -4.18 17.43 -0.53
N GLY A 158 -5.45 17.69 -0.26
CA GLY A 158 -6.06 19.00 -0.52
C GLY A 158 -6.33 19.33 -1.99
N ILE A 159 -6.22 18.35 -2.90
CA ILE A 159 -6.55 18.52 -4.32
C ILE A 159 -8.05 18.76 -4.47
N VAL A 160 -8.38 19.80 -5.23
CA VAL A 160 -9.74 20.09 -5.69
C VAL A 160 -9.76 19.89 -7.20
N LEU A 161 -10.47 18.87 -7.66
CA LEU A 161 -10.61 18.55 -9.08
C LEU A 161 -11.64 19.44 -9.73
N GLY A 162 -11.34 19.92 -10.95
CA GLY A 162 -12.30 20.56 -11.83
C GLY A 162 -13.33 19.57 -12.41
N PRO A 163 -14.42 20.06 -13.03
CA PRO A 163 -15.49 19.20 -13.55
C PRO A 163 -15.07 18.27 -14.70
N THR A 164 -13.90 18.51 -15.30
CA THR A 164 -13.33 17.73 -16.41
C THR A 164 -12.02 17.04 -16.04
N GLU A 165 -11.72 16.97 -14.75
CA GLU A 165 -10.47 16.42 -14.24
C GLU A 165 -10.74 15.18 -13.41
N ILE A 166 -9.85 14.20 -13.55
CA ILE A 166 -9.81 13.00 -12.72
C ILE A 166 -8.41 12.88 -12.10
N LEU A 167 -8.36 12.42 -10.88
CA LEU A 167 -7.12 12.01 -10.23
C LEU A 167 -6.82 10.56 -10.64
N VAL A 168 -5.62 10.33 -11.13
CA VAL A 168 -5.11 9.00 -11.44
C VAL A 168 -3.94 8.72 -10.51
N LEU A 169 -4.04 7.62 -9.77
CA LEU A 169 -2.96 7.13 -8.90
C LEU A 169 -2.09 6.13 -9.68
N PRO A 170 -0.81 6.01 -9.34
CA PRO A 170 0.05 4.99 -9.95
C PRO A 170 -0.53 3.59 -9.75
N GLY A 171 -0.65 2.83 -10.84
CA GLY A 171 -1.22 1.49 -10.84
C GLY A 171 -2.74 1.42 -10.88
N ASP A 172 -3.44 2.53 -11.04
CA ASP A 172 -4.88 2.52 -11.30
C ASP A 172 -5.18 1.75 -12.61
N PRO A 173 -6.33 1.04 -12.68
CA PRO A 173 -6.72 0.37 -13.90
C PRO A 173 -6.82 1.34 -15.08
N GLY A 174 -6.03 1.09 -16.13
CA GLY A 174 -5.97 1.94 -17.31
C GLY A 174 -5.00 3.12 -17.21
N ASP A 175 -4.14 3.18 -16.19
CA ASP A 175 -3.05 4.15 -16.13
C ASP A 175 -2.02 3.84 -17.25
N PRO A 176 -1.91 4.68 -18.31
CA PRO A 176 -1.02 4.42 -19.43
C PRO A 176 0.47 4.58 -19.08
N TYR A 177 0.80 5.19 -17.95
CA TYR A 177 2.17 5.37 -17.50
C TYR A 177 2.66 4.20 -16.65
N TRP A 178 1.75 3.44 -16.02
CA TRP A 178 2.11 2.27 -15.23
C TRP A 178 2.75 1.21 -16.12
N ASN A 179 3.95 0.76 -15.77
CA ASN A 179 4.74 -0.20 -16.54
C ASN A 179 5.09 0.22 -17.97
N SER A 180 4.85 1.49 -18.34
CA SER A 180 5.10 1.96 -19.71
C SER A 180 6.56 1.88 -20.13
N SER A 181 7.49 1.89 -19.18
CA SER A 181 8.94 1.76 -19.39
C SER A 181 9.43 0.31 -19.34
N CYS A 182 8.54 -0.62 -18.99
CA CYS A 182 8.90 -2.02 -18.91
C CYS A 182 9.06 -2.64 -20.29
N SER A 183 10.25 -3.06 -20.61
CA SER A 183 10.47 -4.03 -21.68
C SER A 183 10.14 -5.42 -21.14
N LEU A 184 8.88 -5.65 -20.73
CA LEU A 184 8.44 -6.95 -20.27
C LEU A 184 8.36 -7.88 -21.47
N THR A 185 9.00 -9.03 -21.37
CA THR A 185 8.80 -10.11 -22.34
C THR A 185 7.66 -10.99 -21.86
N ASP A 186 6.72 -11.31 -22.74
CA ASP A 186 5.70 -12.30 -22.48
C ASP A 186 6.29 -13.71 -22.36
N CYS A 187 5.48 -14.71 -22.07
CA CYS A 187 5.96 -16.08 -21.92
C CYS A 187 6.50 -16.72 -23.22
N ASN A 188 6.29 -16.09 -24.38
CA ASN A 188 6.92 -16.46 -25.66
C ASN A 188 8.23 -15.69 -25.91
N GLY A 189 8.63 -14.78 -25.00
CA GLY A 189 9.83 -13.96 -25.15
C GLY A 189 9.64 -12.73 -26.03
N ILE A 190 8.41 -12.37 -26.38
CA ILE A 190 8.08 -11.18 -27.17
C ILE A 190 8.02 -9.97 -26.24
N VAL A 191 8.82 -8.92 -26.54
CA VAL A 191 8.82 -7.66 -25.79
C VAL A 191 7.45 -6.98 -25.96
N ASN A 192 6.81 -6.68 -24.82
CA ASN A 192 5.44 -6.15 -24.72
C ASN A 192 4.38 -7.05 -25.39
N GLY A 193 4.67 -8.33 -25.56
CA GLY A 193 3.73 -9.33 -26.05
C GLY A 193 2.60 -9.59 -25.07
N THR A 194 1.52 -10.18 -25.57
CA THR A 194 0.28 -10.43 -24.79
C THR A 194 0.05 -11.89 -24.44
N ALA A 195 1.05 -12.76 -24.68
CA ALA A 195 0.95 -14.17 -24.31
C ALA A 195 1.00 -14.35 -22.78
N LEU A 196 0.13 -15.22 -22.27
CA LEU A 196 -0.03 -15.48 -20.84
C LEU A 196 0.24 -16.95 -20.51
N THR A 197 0.91 -17.18 -19.40
CA THR A 197 1.10 -18.54 -18.85
C THR A 197 -0.13 -18.94 -18.06
N ASP A 198 -0.71 -20.10 -18.38
CA ASP A 198 -1.82 -20.66 -17.62
C ASP A 198 -1.37 -21.30 -16.28
N SER A 199 -2.33 -21.78 -15.49
CA SER A 199 -2.07 -22.42 -14.20
C SER A 199 -1.27 -23.72 -14.28
N CYS A 200 -1.14 -24.30 -15.48
CA CYS A 200 -0.35 -25.50 -15.76
C CYS A 200 1.07 -25.17 -16.25
N GLY A 201 1.41 -23.88 -16.37
CA GLY A 201 2.71 -23.42 -16.87
C GLY A 201 2.84 -23.39 -18.39
N VAL A 202 1.74 -23.53 -19.13
CA VAL A 202 1.72 -23.45 -20.60
C VAL A 202 1.50 -22.02 -21.06
N CYS A 203 2.36 -21.56 -21.99
CA CYS A 203 2.24 -20.23 -22.56
C CYS A 203 1.20 -20.21 -23.69
N HIS A 204 0.21 -19.35 -23.58
CA HIS A 204 -0.86 -19.15 -24.55
C HIS A 204 -0.75 -17.80 -25.22
N GLN A 205 -0.60 -17.81 -26.54
CA GLN A 205 -0.55 -16.61 -27.38
C GLN A 205 -1.96 -16.11 -27.69
N ALA A 206 -2.14 -14.80 -27.77
CA ALA A 206 -3.39 -14.21 -28.24
C ALA A 206 -3.63 -14.57 -29.72
N TYR A 207 -4.88 -14.66 -30.12
CA TYR A 207 -5.25 -14.97 -31.51
C TYR A 207 -6.52 -14.24 -31.91
N ILE A 208 -6.62 -13.98 -33.22
CA ILE A 208 -7.86 -13.56 -33.88
C ILE A 208 -8.56 -14.80 -34.41
N TYR A 209 -9.84 -14.96 -34.10
CA TYR A 209 -10.68 -16.00 -34.64
C TYR A 209 -11.65 -15.43 -35.67
N ASN A 210 -11.55 -15.89 -36.92
CA ASN A 210 -12.47 -15.51 -37.96
C ASN A 210 -13.70 -16.43 -37.92
N PHE A 211 -14.88 -15.89 -37.58
CA PHE A 211 -16.13 -16.65 -37.43
C PHE A 211 -16.71 -17.13 -38.75
N ILE A 212 -16.30 -16.55 -39.89
CA ILE A 212 -16.81 -16.97 -41.23
C ILE A 212 -15.99 -18.11 -41.77
N THR A 213 -14.66 -18.00 -41.69
CA THR A 213 -13.74 -19.00 -42.25
C THR A 213 -13.34 -20.08 -41.25
N HIS A 214 -13.68 -19.89 -39.96
CA HIS A 214 -13.23 -20.72 -38.83
C HIS A 214 -11.73 -20.89 -38.73
N THR A 215 -10.97 -19.82 -39.09
CA THR A 215 -9.51 -19.81 -39.00
C THR A 215 -9.04 -19.05 -37.77
N VAL A 216 -7.89 -19.49 -37.21
CA VAL A 216 -7.17 -18.85 -36.13
C VAL A 216 -5.91 -18.21 -36.69
N THR A 217 -5.67 -16.94 -36.35
CA THR A 217 -4.41 -16.23 -36.64
C THR A 217 -3.82 -15.77 -35.32
N PHE A 218 -2.66 -16.30 -34.94
CA PHE A 218 -1.96 -15.88 -33.74
C PHE A 218 -1.36 -14.49 -33.90
N VAL A 219 -1.38 -13.70 -32.82
CA VAL A 219 -0.86 -12.33 -32.79
C VAL A 219 0.10 -12.17 -31.61
N ASP A 220 1.21 -11.47 -31.85
CA ASP A 220 2.24 -11.27 -30.83
C ASP A 220 1.86 -10.18 -29.84
N ASP A 221 1.16 -9.16 -30.29
CA ASP A 221 0.65 -8.07 -29.45
C ASP A 221 -0.82 -7.75 -29.79
N ALA A 222 -1.72 -8.16 -28.92
CA ALA A 222 -3.15 -7.89 -29.07
C ALA A 222 -3.50 -6.40 -28.87
N ASN A 223 -2.63 -5.61 -28.17
CA ASN A 223 -2.86 -4.18 -27.95
C ASN A 223 -2.62 -3.34 -29.23
N SER A 224 -1.92 -3.89 -30.21
CA SER A 224 -1.67 -3.24 -31.50
C SER A 224 -2.83 -3.38 -32.49
N LEU A 225 -3.83 -4.21 -32.18
CA LEU A 225 -4.96 -4.49 -33.07
C LEU A 225 -5.99 -3.36 -33.06
N ILE A 226 -6.48 -2.99 -34.23
CA ILE A 226 -7.50 -1.94 -34.39
C ILE A 226 -8.82 -2.58 -34.82
N ALA A 227 -9.87 -2.42 -34.02
CA ALA A 227 -11.21 -2.93 -34.32
C ALA A 227 -11.74 -2.34 -35.65
N GLY A 228 -12.34 -3.19 -36.47
CA GLY A 228 -12.84 -2.82 -37.80
C GLY A 228 -11.75 -2.71 -38.90
N VAL A 229 -10.46 -2.91 -38.55
CA VAL A 229 -9.33 -2.97 -39.49
C VAL A 229 -8.70 -4.35 -39.45
N ASP A 230 -8.32 -4.82 -38.25
CA ASP A 230 -7.63 -6.10 -38.05
C ASP A 230 -8.62 -7.21 -37.64
N TYR A 231 -9.76 -6.83 -37.04
CA TYR A 231 -10.84 -7.76 -36.62
C TYR A 231 -12.19 -7.04 -36.55
N ASP A 232 -13.32 -7.80 -36.70
CA ASP A 232 -14.71 -7.31 -36.58
C ASP A 232 -15.28 -7.54 -35.18
#